data_7beed359d8c870efccdcd5d683fa48ab
#
_entry.id   7beed359d8c870efccdcd5d683fa48ab
#
_cell.length_a   1.000
_cell.length_b   1.000
_cell.length_c   1.000
_cell.angle_alpha   90.00
_cell.angle_beta   90.00
_cell.angle_gamma   90.00
#
_symmetry.space_group_name_H-M   'P 1'
#
loop_
_entity.id
_entity.type
_entity.pdbx_description
1 polymer ?
#
loop_
_entity_poly.entity_id
_entity_poly.type
_entity_poly.pdbx_seq_one_letter_code
_entity_poly.pdbx_strand_id
1 'polypeptide(L)'
;MQSGQGQDSSSGKSAGNPIGGPPPQGFAHPKMKVALIIWFALALSQAQFYFISLGQAGGSEPLMTADMFLLIGGVMTLLSQLVRHVPAFKGDPQKCFTGFIIALALSETPGILGFLDSMSGGGSALWLQIMSVAAFALNFPTAERLGLLEPSGVTTDNASR
;
A
#
# COMPACT_ATOMS: atom_id res chain seq x y z
N MET A 1 -59.83 -33.47 -32.48
CA MET A 1 -59.78 -33.33 -31.02
C MET A 1 -58.34 -32.91 -30.67
N GLN A 2 -58.12 -31.64 -30.51
CA GLN A 2 -56.85 -31.08 -30.04
C GLN A 2 -57.17 -30.09 -28.91
N SER A 3 -56.79 -30.47 -27.74
CA SER A 3 -56.92 -29.70 -26.51
C SER A 3 -55.79 -28.68 -26.42
N GLY A 4 -56.12 -27.40 -26.44
CA GLY A 4 -55.20 -26.31 -26.21
C GLY A 4 -54.78 -26.23 -24.73
N GLN A 5 -53.50 -26.15 -24.49
CA GLN A 5 -52.93 -25.76 -23.19
C GLN A 5 -52.66 -24.26 -23.21
N GLY A 6 -53.35 -23.57 -22.34
CA GLY A 6 -53.13 -22.16 -22.06
C GLY A 6 -51.83 -22.00 -21.29
N GLN A 7 -50.96 -21.14 -21.76
CA GLN A 7 -49.80 -20.64 -21.03
C GLN A 7 -50.20 -19.42 -20.24
N ASP A 8 -50.31 -19.60 -18.94
CA ASP A 8 -50.40 -18.50 -17.96
C ASP A 8 -49.03 -17.83 -17.85
N SER A 9 -48.90 -16.68 -18.48
CA SER A 9 -47.77 -15.78 -18.29
C SER A 9 -47.98 -15.01 -16.98
N SER A 10 -47.47 -15.58 -15.88
CA SER A 10 -47.35 -14.87 -14.61
C SER A 10 -46.30 -13.78 -14.74
N SER A 11 -46.74 -12.55 -14.94
CA SER A 11 -46.00 -11.32 -14.82
C SER A 11 -45.47 -11.18 -13.38
N GLY A 12 -44.29 -11.70 -13.12
CA GLY A 12 -43.57 -11.47 -11.87
C GLY A 12 -43.10 -10.01 -11.81
N LYS A 13 -43.86 -9.20 -11.05
CA LYS A 13 -43.44 -7.88 -10.60
C LYS A 13 -42.09 -8.02 -9.89
N SER A 14 -41.03 -7.60 -10.56
CA SER A 14 -39.75 -7.35 -9.91
C SER A 14 -39.91 -6.31 -8.83
N ALA A 15 -39.94 -6.76 -7.57
CA ALA A 15 -39.93 -5.90 -6.42
C ALA A 15 -38.66 -5.02 -6.48
N GLY A 16 -38.88 -3.70 -6.43
CA GLY A 16 -37.82 -2.72 -6.48
C GLY A 16 -36.70 -3.02 -5.49
N ASN A 17 -35.49 -3.05 -6.02
CA ASN A 17 -34.28 -3.20 -5.24
C ASN A 17 -34.21 -2.01 -4.26
N PRO A 18 -34.13 -2.23 -2.93
CA PRO A 18 -33.99 -1.14 -2.01
C PRO A 18 -32.70 -0.38 -2.29
N ILE A 19 -32.76 0.93 -2.21
CA ILE A 19 -31.65 1.89 -2.34
C ILE A 19 -30.65 1.64 -1.21
N GLY A 20 -29.85 0.61 -1.37
CA GLY A 20 -28.74 0.25 -0.51
C GLY A 20 -27.67 -0.33 -1.41
N GLY A 21 -26.88 0.54 -2.02
CA GLY A 21 -25.66 0.08 -2.66
C GLY A 21 -24.81 -0.72 -1.66
N PRO A 22 -24.04 -1.71 -2.08
CA PRO A 22 -23.17 -2.45 -1.17
C PRO A 22 -22.31 -1.44 -0.40
N PRO A 23 -22.12 -1.64 0.92
CA PRO A 23 -21.31 -0.74 1.72
C PRO A 23 -19.92 -0.61 1.10
N PRO A 24 -19.28 0.54 1.20
CA PRO A 24 -17.94 0.75 0.65
C PRO A 24 -17.00 -0.33 1.18
N GLN A 25 -16.64 -1.28 0.33
CA GLN A 25 -15.91 -2.51 0.71
C GLN A 25 -14.42 -2.24 1.02
N GLY A 26 -13.99 -0.96 1.00
CA GLY A 26 -12.58 -0.61 1.10
C GLY A 26 -11.84 -1.25 2.28
N PHE A 27 -12.34 -1.09 3.51
CA PHE A 27 -11.70 -1.64 4.72
C PHE A 27 -12.09 -3.09 5.05
N ALA A 28 -13.19 -3.59 4.52
CA ALA A 28 -13.65 -4.97 4.76
C ALA A 28 -12.89 -6.01 3.92
N HIS A 29 -12.21 -5.58 2.84
CA HIS A 29 -11.51 -6.47 1.93
C HIS A 29 -10.30 -7.15 2.61
N PRO A 30 -10.13 -8.49 2.51
CA PRO A 30 -9.06 -9.21 3.21
C PRO A 30 -7.65 -8.69 2.84
N LYS A 31 -7.40 -8.34 1.58
CA LYS A 31 -6.11 -7.77 1.15
C LYS A 31 -5.81 -6.43 1.84
N MET A 32 -6.83 -5.60 2.07
CA MET A 32 -6.67 -4.33 2.78
C MET A 32 -6.26 -4.55 4.24
N LYS A 33 -6.88 -5.51 4.92
CA LYS A 33 -6.52 -5.87 6.29
C LYS A 33 -5.08 -6.36 6.38
N VAL A 34 -4.67 -7.23 5.47
CA VAL A 34 -3.29 -7.73 5.40
C VAL A 34 -2.31 -6.59 5.12
N ALA A 35 -2.61 -5.70 4.18
CA ALA A 35 -1.77 -4.55 3.88
C ALA A 35 -1.60 -3.62 5.09
N LEU A 36 -2.68 -3.36 5.83
CA LEU A 36 -2.63 -2.56 7.06
C LEU A 36 -1.79 -3.24 8.15
N ILE A 37 -1.96 -4.55 8.35
CA ILE A 37 -1.16 -5.30 9.34
C ILE A 37 0.33 -5.21 9.01
N ILE A 38 0.69 -5.45 7.75
CA ILE A 38 2.09 -5.36 7.32
C ILE A 38 2.62 -3.93 7.49
N TRP A 39 1.84 -2.94 7.07
CA TRP A 39 2.23 -1.53 7.21
C TRP A 39 2.48 -1.15 8.67
N PHE A 40 1.56 -1.51 9.59
CA PHE A 40 1.72 -1.25 11.02
C PHE A 40 2.89 -2.01 11.64
N ALA A 41 3.10 -3.28 11.26
CA ALA A 41 4.22 -4.06 11.77
C ALA A 41 5.56 -3.43 11.38
N LEU A 42 5.72 -3.00 10.12
CA LEU A 42 6.93 -2.34 9.66
C LEU A 42 7.08 -0.92 10.25
N ALA A 43 6.00 -0.15 10.40
CA ALA A 43 6.05 1.14 11.06
C ALA A 43 6.47 1.01 12.54
N LEU A 44 6.03 -0.06 13.23
CA LEU A 44 6.45 -0.35 14.59
C LEU A 44 7.94 -0.74 14.66
N SER A 45 8.44 -1.51 13.70
CA SER A 45 9.89 -1.85 13.62
C SER A 45 10.74 -0.59 13.48
N GLN A 46 10.28 0.39 12.68
CA GLN A 46 10.97 1.68 12.55
C GLN A 46 11.01 2.46 13.86
N ALA A 47 9.91 2.47 14.61
CA ALA A 47 9.88 3.08 15.94
C ALA A 47 10.87 2.39 16.91
N GLN A 48 10.97 1.06 16.85
CA GLN A 48 11.94 0.31 17.65
C GLN A 48 13.39 0.69 17.30
N PHE A 49 13.73 0.76 16.00
CA PHE A 49 15.05 1.20 15.56
C PHE A 49 15.38 2.60 16.08
N TYR A 50 14.44 3.51 16.03
CA TYR A 50 14.61 4.86 16.56
C TYR A 50 14.87 4.86 18.07
N PHE A 51 14.09 4.15 18.86
CA PHE A 51 14.28 4.07 20.32
C PHE A 51 15.61 3.42 20.71
N ILE A 52 16.02 2.37 20.01
CA ILE A 52 17.31 1.73 20.25
C ILE A 52 18.45 2.70 19.91
N SER A 53 18.34 3.45 18.80
CA SER A 53 19.36 4.41 18.39
C SER A 53 19.56 5.55 19.38
N LEU A 54 18.49 5.97 20.09
CA LEU A 54 18.61 7.00 21.15
C LEU A 54 19.44 6.54 22.36
N GLY A 55 19.49 5.23 22.64
CA GLY A 55 20.24 4.65 23.75
C GLY A 55 21.70 4.37 23.43
N GLN A 56 22.10 4.47 22.17
CA GLN A 56 23.44 4.11 21.72
C GLN A 56 24.25 5.39 21.44
N ALA A 57 24.96 5.88 22.45
CA ALA A 57 26.01 6.88 22.23
C ALA A 57 27.20 6.18 21.58
N GLY A 58 27.32 6.30 20.26
CA GLY A 58 28.29 5.60 19.45
C GLY A 58 29.74 5.82 19.86
N GLY A 59 30.55 4.82 19.67
CA GLY A 59 31.97 4.80 20.02
C GLY A 59 32.87 4.15 18.98
N SER A 60 32.35 3.74 17.82
CA SER A 60 33.15 3.16 16.72
C SER A 60 33.30 4.17 15.57
N GLU A 61 34.36 3.98 14.78
CA GLU A 61 34.52 4.77 13.55
C GLU A 61 33.32 4.54 12.60
N PRO A 62 32.80 5.60 11.96
CA PRO A 62 31.65 5.48 11.07
C PRO A 62 31.98 4.57 9.89
N LEU A 63 31.10 3.60 9.62
CA LEU A 63 31.21 2.64 8.52
C LEU A 63 31.26 3.32 7.14
N MET A 64 30.58 4.45 7.01
CA MET A 64 30.46 5.27 5.81
C MET A 64 30.34 6.74 6.20
N THR A 65 30.58 7.65 5.24
CA THR A 65 30.33 9.07 5.47
C THR A 65 28.83 9.34 5.59
N ALA A 66 28.43 10.32 6.39
CA ALA A 66 27.04 10.74 6.56
C ALA A 66 26.36 11.03 5.20
N ASP A 67 27.11 11.66 4.27
CA ASP A 67 26.60 11.99 2.92
C ASP A 67 26.24 10.73 2.12
N MET A 68 27.04 9.66 2.24
CA MET A 68 26.73 8.40 1.55
C MET A 68 25.48 7.73 2.11
N PHE A 69 25.30 7.73 3.43
CA PHE A 69 24.08 7.22 4.05
C PHE A 69 22.84 8.01 3.59
N LEU A 70 22.94 9.33 3.57
CA LEU A 70 21.84 10.20 3.11
C LEU A 70 21.54 10.03 1.62
N LEU A 71 22.56 9.87 0.79
CA LEU A 71 22.39 9.63 -0.65
C LEU A 71 21.66 8.29 -0.89
N ILE A 72 22.11 7.21 -0.28
CA ILE A 72 21.49 5.89 -0.43
C ILE A 72 20.06 5.93 0.12
N GLY A 73 19.85 6.49 1.30
CA GLY A 73 18.52 6.62 1.90
C GLY A 73 17.58 7.44 1.03
N GLY A 74 18.04 8.55 0.47
CA GLY A 74 17.29 9.38 -0.46
C GLY A 74 16.91 8.66 -1.74
N VAL A 75 17.86 7.95 -2.36
CA VAL A 75 17.60 7.13 -3.55
C VAL A 75 16.55 6.05 -3.25
N MET A 76 16.66 5.32 -2.14
CA MET A 76 15.70 4.29 -1.77
C MET A 76 14.30 4.86 -1.50
N THR A 77 14.22 6.04 -0.87
CA THR A 77 12.96 6.77 -0.69
C THR A 77 12.33 7.13 -2.04
N LEU A 78 13.10 7.67 -2.97
CA LEU A 78 12.61 7.99 -4.32
C LEU A 78 12.16 6.73 -5.07
N LEU A 79 12.94 5.66 -5.03
CA LEU A 79 12.57 4.39 -5.67
C LEU A 79 11.27 3.83 -5.09
N SER A 80 11.04 3.95 -3.77
CA SER A 80 9.79 3.52 -3.16
C SER A 80 8.57 4.26 -3.73
N GLN A 81 8.73 5.54 -4.09
CA GLN A 81 7.67 6.31 -4.73
C GLN A 81 7.52 5.96 -6.23
N LEU A 82 8.62 5.70 -6.93
CA LEU A 82 8.62 5.35 -8.35
C LEU A 82 7.97 3.99 -8.62
N VAL A 83 8.12 3.01 -7.73
CA VAL A 83 7.49 1.67 -7.86
C VAL A 83 5.98 1.78 -8.13
N ARG A 84 5.29 2.77 -7.55
CA ARG A 84 3.86 2.99 -7.76
C ARG A 84 3.49 3.37 -9.19
N HIS A 85 4.45 3.95 -9.93
CA HIS A 85 4.22 4.41 -11.30
C HIS A 85 4.59 3.35 -12.33
N VAL A 86 5.23 2.25 -11.91
CA VAL A 86 5.62 1.15 -12.80
C VAL A 86 4.36 0.46 -13.35
N PRO A 87 4.17 0.42 -14.69
CA PRO A 87 2.99 -0.18 -15.30
C PRO A 87 2.79 -1.67 -14.95
N ALA A 88 3.89 -2.38 -14.69
CA ALA A 88 3.86 -3.81 -14.33
C ALA A 88 3.08 -4.08 -13.02
N PHE A 89 2.94 -3.08 -12.14
CA PHE A 89 2.21 -3.20 -10.89
C PHE A 89 0.81 -2.58 -10.93
N LYS A 90 0.26 -2.33 -12.12
CA LYS A 90 -1.07 -1.73 -12.30
C LYS A 90 -2.06 -2.73 -12.90
N GLY A 91 -3.34 -2.45 -12.71
CA GLY A 91 -4.44 -3.15 -13.37
C GLY A 91 -4.91 -4.46 -12.72
N ASP A 92 -4.03 -5.17 -12.00
CA ASP A 92 -4.37 -6.42 -11.30
C ASP A 92 -4.15 -6.22 -9.79
N PRO A 93 -5.13 -6.52 -8.92
CA PRO A 93 -4.98 -6.39 -7.46
C PRO A 93 -3.80 -7.17 -6.87
N GLN A 94 -3.38 -8.28 -7.51
CA GLN A 94 -2.23 -9.03 -7.06
C GLN A 94 -0.91 -8.29 -7.38
N LYS A 95 -0.82 -7.71 -8.57
CA LYS A 95 0.33 -6.91 -8.99
C LYS A 95 0.43 -5.61 -8.18
N CYS A 96 -0.70 -4.94 -7.95
CA CYS A 96 -0.76 -3.76 -7.09
C CYS A 96 -0.27 -4.06 -5.67
N PHE A 97 -0.69 -5.20 -5.10
CA PHE A 97 -0.24 -5.64 -3.77
C PHE A 97 1.26 -5.93 -3.75
N THR A 98 1.80 -6.60 -4.79
CA THR A 98 3.24 -6.84 -4.91
C THR A 98 4.03 -5.54 -4.99
N GLY A 99 3.59 -4.59 -5.81
CA GLY A 99 4.19 -3.25 -5.90
C GLY A 99 4.15 -2.51 -4.55
N PHE A 100 3.06 -2.63 -3.80
CA PHE A 100 2.93 -2.07 -2.47
C PHE A 100 3.97 -2.66 -1.49
N ILE A 101 4.16 -3.98 -1.46
CA ILE A 101 5.16 -4.63 -0.60
C ILE A 101 6.59 -4.18 -0.96
N ILE A 102 6.91 -4.11 -2.25
CA ILE A 102 8.22 -3.62 -2.71
C ILE A 102 8.43 -2.17 -2.27
N ALA A 103 7.43 -1.30 -2.44
CA ALA A 103 7.51 0.09 -2.00
C ALA A 103 7.74 0.22 -0.49
N LEU A 104 7.08 -0.62 0.33
CA LEU A 104 7.29 -0.66 1.78
C LEU A 104 8.70 -1.10 2.15
N ALA A 105 9.21 -2.17 1.52
CA ALA A 105 10.58 -2.66 1.76
C ALA A 105 11.63 -1.59 1.43
N LEU A 106 11.45 -0.85 0.34
CA LEU A 106 12.31 0.28 -0.01
C LEU A 106 12.18 1.44 0.99
N SER A 107 10.99 1.68 1.55
CA SER A 107 10.75 2.71 2.57
C SER A 107 11.41 2.39 3.91
N GLU A 108 11.63 1.10 4.21
CA GLU A 108 12.29 0.66 5.43
C GLU A 108 13.80 0.88 5.39
N THR A 109 14.41 0.84 4.22
CA THR A 109 15.86 0.95 4.04
C THR A 109 16.48 2.18 4.70
N PRO A 110 15.95 3.41 4.53
CA PRO A 110 16.52 4.59 5.21
C PRO A 110 16.51 4.46 6.73
N GLY A 111 15.49 3.83 7.32
CA GLY A 111 15.41 3.61 8.77
C GLY A 111 16.48 2.64 9.26
N ILE A 112 16.73 1.55 8.54
CA ILE A 112 17.80 0.60 8.82
C ILE A 112 19.17 1.29 8.70
N LEU A 113 19.39 2.09 7.66
CA LEU A 113 20.61 2.87 7.48
C LEU A 113 20.81 3.87 8.62
N GLY A 114 19.74 4.55 9.07
CA GLY A 114 19.78 5.45 10.21
C GLY A 114 20.14 4.74 11.52
N PHE A 115 19.64 3.52 11.72
CA PHE A 115 20.02 2.70 12.84
C PHE A 115 21.52 2.32 12.78
N LEU A 116 22.02 1.86 11.64
CA LEU A 116 23.43 1.52 11.43
C LEU A 116 24.35 2.74 11.63
N ASP A 117 23.95 3.90 11.10
CA ASP A 117 24.68 5.16 11.27
C ASP A 117 24.77 5.55 12.76
N SER A 118 23.67 5.43 13.52
CA SER A 118 23.68 5.73 14.97
C SER A 118 24.59 4.80 15.74
N MET A 119 24.64 3.51 15.41
CA MET A 119 25.52 2.52 16.05
C MET A 119 26.99 2.80 15.78
N SER A 120 27.32 3.37 14.62
CA SER A 120 28.69 3.75 14.25
C SER A 120 29.08 5.18 14.65
N GLY A 121 28.27 5.87 15.44
CA GLY A 121 28.57 7.25 15.86
C GLY A 121 28.37 8.31 14.81
N GLY A 122 27.64 7.99 13.72
CA GLY A 122 27.33 8.91 12.65
C GLY A 122 26.27 9.96 13.02
N GLY A 123 26.26 11.09 12.29
CA GLY A 123 25.36 12.22 12.55
C GLY A 123 24.11 12.29 11.65
N SER A 124 23.92 11.34 10.72
CA SER A 124 22.82 11.39 9.75
C SER A 124 21.59 10.60 10.19
N ALA A 125 21.65 9.85 11.27
CA ALA A 125 20.61 8.94 11.76
C ALA A 125 19.22 9.59 11.85
N LEU A 126 19.13 10.80 12.40
CA LEU A 126 17.85 11.51 12.53
C LEU A 126 17.22 11.81 11.14
N TRP A 127 18.00 12.27 10.19
CA TRP A 127 17.52 12.57 8.85
C TRP A 127 17.04 11.33 8.12
N LEU A 128 17.75 10.24 8.25
CA LEU A 128 17.38 8.93 7.68
C LEU A 128 16.08 8.40 8.30
N GLN A 129 15.91 8.56 9.61
CA GLN A 129 14.64 8.21 10.29
C GLN A 129 13.48 9.07 9.79
N ILE A 130 13.68 10.37 9.63
CA ILE A 130 12.66 11.28 9.07
C ILE A 130 12.29 10.86 7.65
N MET A 131 13.27 10.53 6.79
CA MET A 131 13.03 10.04 5.43
C MET A 131 12.21 8.75 5.43
N SER A 132 12.55 7.80 6.31
CA SER A 132 11.82 6.55 6.44
C SER A 132 10.37 6.78 6.86
N VAL A 133 10.12 7.56 7.91
CA VAL A 133 8.77 7.90 8.37
C VAL A 133 7.96 8.59 7.27
N ALA A 134 8.56 9.55 6.57
CA ALA A 134 7.91 10.21 5.45
C ALA A 134 7.57 9.23 4.31
N ALA A 135 8.49 8.33 3.96
CA ALA A 135 8.27 7.31 2.94
C ALA A 135 7.14 6.34 3.36
N PHE A 136 7.08 5.93 4.63
CA PHE A 136 5.99 5.11 5.17
C PHE A 136 4.64 5.83 5.11
N ALA A 137 4.59 7.09 5.53
CA ALA A 137 3.37 7.89 5.47
C ALA A 137 2.86 8.03 4.02
N LEU A 138 3.76 8.29 3.08
CA LEU A 138 3.44 8.36 1.66
C LEU A 138 3.01 6.99 1.08
N ASN A 139 3.44 5.89 1.65
CA ASN A 139 3.09 4.53 1.24
C ASN A 139 1.95 3.93 2.07
N PHE A 140 1.13 4.75 2.74
CA PHE A 140 -0.05 4.28 3.44
C PHE A 140 -0.98 3.50 2.50
N PRO A 141 -1.46 2.29 2.89
CA PRO A 141 -2.32 1.47 2.05
C PRO A 141 -3.70 2.12 1.89
N THR A 142 -4.10 2.35 0.63
CA THR A 142 -5.44 2.79 0.27
C THR A 142 -6.08 1.78 -0.68
N ALA A 143 -7.40 1.73 -0.73
CA ALA A 143 -8.13 0.82 -1.61
C ALA A 143 -7.77 1.04 -3.09
N GLU A 144 -7.57 2.30 -3.48
CA GLU A 144 -7.11 2.67 -4.81
C GLU A 144 -5.73 2.09 -5.14
N ARG A 145 -4.76 2.23 -4.22
CA ARG A 145 -3.39 1.74 -4.41
C ARG A 145 -3.29 0.23 -4.50
N LEU A 146 -4.21 -0.45 -3.84
CA LEU A 146 -4.30 -1.91 -3.87
C LEU A 146 -5.14 -2.43 -5.03
N GLY A 147 -5.66 -1.56 -5.91
CA GLY A 147 -6.51 -1.93 -7.03
C GLY A 147 -7.83 -2.58 -6.59
N LEU A 148 -8.33 -2.22 -5.40
CA LEU A 148 -9.56 -2.78 -4.83
C LEU A 148 -10.80 -1.96 -5.16
N LEU A 149 -10.65 -0.79 -5.78
CA LEU A 149 -11.76 -0.02 -6.32
C LEU A 149 -12.03 -0.54 -7.73
N GLU A 150 -13.26 -0.99 -7.96
CA GLU A 150 -13.73 -1.23 -9.32
C GLU A 150 -13.70 0.10 -10.08
N PRO A 151 -13.21 0.13 -11.35
CA PRO A 151 -13.32 1.31 -12.17
C PRO A 151 -14.80 1.68 -12.28
N SER A 152 -15.17 2.79 -11.65
CA SER A 152 -16.54 3.28 -11.62
C SER A 152 -17.04 3.45 -13.06
N GLY A 153 -17.89 2.50 -13.49
CA GLY A 153 -18.87 2.71 -14.53
C GLY A 153 -18.35 3.06 -15.93
N VAL A 154 -17.80 2.09 -16.66
CA VAL A 154 -18.18 2.01 -18.07
C VAL A 154 -19.44 1.15 -18.11
N THR A 155 -20.60 1.78 -17.91
CA THR A 155 -21.86 1.24 -18.40
C THR A 155 -21.70 1.11 -19.90
N THR A 156 -21.40 -0.12 -20.36
CA THR A 156 -21.54 -0.50 -21.75
C THR A 156 -23.03 -0.58 -22.08
N ASP A 157 -23.67 0.58 -22.11
CA ASP A 157 -25.04 0.77 -22.54
C ASP A 157 -25.13 0.88 -24.07
N ASN A 158 -24.33 0.09 -24.79
CA ASN A 158 -24.32 0.05 -26.26
C ASN A 158 -24.39 -1.38 -26.80
N ALA A 159 -25.26 -2.21 -26.27
CA ALA A 159 -25.54 -3.51 -26.88
C ALA A 159 -27.05 -3.68 -27.15
N SER A 160 -27.69 -2.69 -27.80
CA SER A 160 -29.00 -2.88 -28.39
C SER A 160 -29.34 -1.74 -29.38
N ARG A 161 -28.73 -1.76 -30.54
CA ARG A 161 -29.30 -1.18 -31.78
C ARG A 161 -28.95 -2.04 -32.97
#